data_e3a3c135b4e926c3a5f77702d4c39b6e
#
_entry.id   e3a3c135b4e926c3a5f77702d4c39b6e
#
_cell.length_a   1.000
_cell.length_b   1.000
_cell.length_c   1.000
_cell.angle_alpha   90.00
_cell.angle_beta   90.00
_cell.angle_gamma   90.00
#
_symmetry.space_group_name_H-M   'P 1'
#
loop_
_entity.id
_entity.type
_entity.pdbx_description
1 polymer ?
#
loop_
_entity_poly.entity_id
_entity_poly.type
_entity_poly.pdbx_seq_one_letter_code
_entity_poly.pdbx_strand_id
1 'polypeptide(L)'
;MQTAVSADNASPAASLGGETGPVLRTEGLTIRFGGLTALNKINLEIKRGEIRAIIGPNGAGKSTFFNCVTGVLRPTSGRILLDGNDITGQPPNLISRSGIARSYQITNILPNATVLENVRIAAQSRRHGWSMFRHYRSFGDIIEKAEAALAAVGLAAKADELASNLSHGEQRNLEIGIALATEPQLLCLDEPTAGMSAAETQDTSQLVRRIAKDLTILIVEHDMQLVMGLADRISVFHHGEILAEGPPAEIQSNARVLEVYLKT
;
A
#
# COMPACT_ATOMS: atom_id res chain seq x y z
N MET A 1 -62.85 -6.98 -5.56
CA MET A 1 -61.82 -7.88 -5.02
C MET A 1 -60.48 -7.43 -5.57
N GLN A 2 -59.80 -6.54 -4.84
CA GLN A 2 -58.49 -6.00 -5.16
C GLN A 2 -57.49 -6.64 -4.20
N THR A 3 -56.58 -7.39 -4.71
CA THR A 3 -55.42 -7.93 -3.95
C THR A 3 -54.24 -7.01 -4.15
N ALA A 4 -53.83 -6.33 -3.08
CA ALA A 4 -52.64 -5.50 -2.99
C ALA A 4 -51.40 -6.40 -2.89
N VAL A 5 -50.43 -6.20 -3.79
CA VAL A 5 -49.10 -6.79 -3.70
C VAL A 5 -48.21 -5.80 -2.95
N SER A 6 -47.80 -6.21 -1.75
CA SER A 6 -46.83 -5.51 -0.91
C SER A 6 -45.43 -5.76 -1.49
N ALA A 7 -44.74 -4.69 -1.89
CA ALA A 7 -43.33 -4.73 -2.24
C ALA A 7 -42.52 -4.50 -0.97
N ASP A 8 -41.89 -5.54 -0.49
CA ASP A 8 -40.93 -5.49 0.61
C ASP A 8 -39.58 -5.00 0.09
N ASN A 9 -39.29 -3.75 0.39
CA ASN A 9 -38.04 -3.06 -0.01
C ASN A 9 -37.05 -3.15 1.15
N ALA A 10 -36.44 -4.33 1.32
CA ALA A 10 -35.38 -4.54 2.32
C ALA A 10 -34.07 -3.94 1.78
N SER A 11 -33.76 -2.73 2.24
CA SER A 11 -32.44 -2.11 2.14
C SER A 11 -31.44 -2.93 2.98
N PRO A 12 -30.31 -3.38 2.47
CA PRO A 12 -29.31 -4.02 3.32
C PRO A 12 -28.65 -2.94 4.18
N ALA A 13 -29.00 -2.93 5.45
CA ALA A 13 -28.30 -2.17 6.48
C ALA A 13 -26.83 -2.64 6.51
N ALA A 14 -25.90 -1.72 6.21
CA ALA A 14 -24.48 -1.94 6.41
C ALA A 14 -24.22 -2.22 7.90
N SER A 15 -23.87 -3.44 8.23
CA SER A 15 -23.43 -3.84 9.56
C SER A 15 -22.06 -3.21 9.84
N LEU A 16 -22.02 -2.19 10.68
CA LEU A 16 -20.81 -1.73 11.37
C LEU A 16 -20.45 -2.78 12.45
N GLY A 17 -20.04 -3.96 12.03
CA GLY A 17 -19.45 -4.97 12.89
C GLY A 17 -17.94 -4.73 12.96
N GLY A 18 -17.36 -4.58 14.15
CA GLY A 18 -15.94 -4.43 14.37
C GLY A 18 -15.16 -5.59 13.73
N GLU A 19 -14.41 -5.29 12.68
CA GLU A 19 -13.68 -6.27 11.90
C GLU A 19 -12.41 -6.70 12.67
N THR A 20 -12.46 -7.87 13.26
CA THR A 20 -11.34 -8.49 13.99
C THR A 20 -10.36 -9.24 13.06
N GLY A 21 -10.62 -9.25 11.74
CA GLY A 21 -9.82 -9.98 10.75
C GLY A 21 -8.62 -9.21 10.19
N PRO A 22 -7.72 -9.90 9.45
CA PRO A 22 -6.63 -9.27 8.75
C PRO A 22 -7.14 -8.39 7.60
N VAL A 23 -6.48 -7.25 7.37
CA VAL A 23 -6.76 -6.38 6.21
C VAL A 23 -6.39 -7.08 4.90
N LEU A 24 -5.22 -7.71 4.88
CA LEU A 24 -4.78 -8.49 3.72
C LEU A 24 -4.49 -9.93 4.14
N ARG A 25 -4.96 -10.87 3.33
CA ARG A 25 -4.64 -12.30 3.48
C ARG A 25 -4.33 -12.90 2.13
N THR A 26 -3.27 -13.71 2.07
CA THR A 26 -2.98 -14.54 0.91
C THR A 26 -3.08 -16.02 1.28
N GLU A 27 -3.66 -16.80 0.38
CA GLU A 27 -3.88 -18.24 0.58
C GLU A 27 -3.25 -19.02 -0.58
N GLY A 28 -2.14 -19.70 -0.29
CA GLY A 28 -1.43 -20.54 -1.27
C GLY A 28 -0.98 -19.77 -2.51
N LEU A 29 -0.67 -18.44 -2.38
CA LEU A 29 -0.33 -17.59 -3.50
C LEU A 29 0.90 -18.10 -4.23
N THR A 30 0.73 -18.45 -5.51
CA THR A 30 1.78 -19.03 -6.33
C THR A 30 1.87 -18.30 -7.67
N ILE A 31 3.09 -18.00 -8.11
CA ILE A 31 3.34 -17.47 -9.44
C ILE A 31 4.50 -18.21 -10.12
N ARG A 32 4.30 -18.55 -11.39
CA ARG A 32 5.27 -19.24 -12.21
C ARG A 32 5.51 -18.48 -13.51
N PHE A 33 6.76 -18.36 -13.89
CA PHE A 33 7.20 -17.82 -15.19
C PHE A 33 7.89 -18.95 -15.95
N GLY A 34 7.17 -19.60 -16.85
CA GLY A 34 7.67 -20.81 -17.51
C GLY A 34 8.06 -21.90 -16.50
N GLY A 35 9.32 -22.30 -16.47
CA GLY A 35 9.85 -23.29 -15.52
C GLY A 35 10.23 -22.73 -14.15
N LEU A 36 10.26 -21.41 -13.97
CA LEU A 36 10.66 -20.76 -12.71
C LEU A 36 9.43 -20.54 -11.83
N THR A 37 9.44 -21.05 -10.60
CA THR A 37 8.46 -20.71 -9.57
C THR A 37 9.01 -19.54 -8.75
N ALA A 38 8.45 -18.33 -8.97
CA ALA A 38 8.89 -17.10 -8.28
C ALA A 38 8.22 -16.93 -6.91
N LEU A 39 7.00 -17.44 -6.72
CA LEU A 39 6.33 -17.57 -5.43
C LEU A 39 5.73 -18.96 -5.32
N ASN A 40 5.91 -19.59 -4.17
CA ASN A 40 5.43 -20.94 -3.91
C ASN A 40 4.55 -20.97 -2.66
N LYS A 41 3.22 -21.04 -2.86
CA LYS A 41 2.20 -21.20 -1.81
C LYS A 41 2.32 -20.21 -0.65
N ILE A 42 2.55 -18.92 -0.93
CA ILE A 42 2.65 -17.90 0.10
C ILE A 42 1.31 -17.76 0.82
N ASN A 43 1.35 -17.96 2.14
CA ASN A 43 0.27 -17.67 3.08
C ASN A 43 0.77 -16.56 4.01
N LEU A 44 0.14 -15.39 3.94
CA LEU A 44 0.53 -14.23 4.72
C LEU A 44 -0.72 -13.47 5.15
N GLU A 45 -0.75 -13.02 6.40
CA GLU A 45 -1.82 -12.19 6.96
C GLU A 45 -1.23 -10.88 7.48
N ILE A 46 -1.83 -9.74 7.11
CA ILE A 46 -1.47 -8.42 7.61
C ILE A 46 -2.64 -7.90 8.43
N LYS A 47 -2.38 -7.61 9.70
CA LYS A 47 -3.40 -7.10 10.61
C LYS A 47 -3.67 -5.60 10.35
N ARG A 48 -4.86 -5.15 10.71
CA ARG A 48 -5.22 -3.74 10.62
C ARG A 48 -4.33 -2.89 11.55
N GLY A 49 -3.81 -1.77 11.02
CA GLY A 49 -2.91 -0.87 11.76
C GLY A 49 -1.48 -1.40 11.94
N GLU A 50 -1.11 -2.50 11.25
CA GLU A 50 0.23 -3.10 11.35
C GLU A 50 1.15 -2.50 10.27
N ILE A 51 2.40 -2.25 10.63
CA ILE A 51 3.50 -2.07 9.68
C ILE A 51 4.14 -3.44 9.44
N ARG A 52 3.81 -4.05 8.29
CA ARG A 52 4.40 -5.30 7.85
C ARG A 52 5.57 -5.03 6.91
N ALA A 53 6.76 -5.50 7.27
CA ALA A 53 7.90 -5.46 6.36
C ALA A 53 8.12 -6.81 5.67
N ILE A 54 8.45 -6.77 4.38
CA ILE A 54 8.94 -7.92 3.62
C ILE A 54 10.40 -7.69 3.31
N ILE A 55 11.26 -8.60 3.75
CA ILE A 55 12.69 -8.57 3.49
C ILE A 55 13.15 -9.88 2.85
N GLY A 56 14.38 -9.91 2.36
CA GLY A 56 14.99 -11.10 1.76
C GLY A 56 16.01 -10.72 0.70
N PRO A 57 16.87 -11.65 0.27
CA PRO A 57 17.86 -11.40 -0.77
C PRO A 57 17.22 -11.06 -2.12
N ASN A 58 18.06 -10.64 -3.06
CA ASN A 58 17.63 -10.42 -4.45
C ASN A 58 17.12 -11.73 -5.05
N GLY A 59 16.02 -11.67 -5.79
CA GLY A 59 15.37 -12.87 -6.35
C GLY A 59 14.54 -13.69 -5.36
N ALA A 60 14.39 -13.26 -4.10
CA ALA A 60 13.57 -13.97 -3.11
C ALA A 60 12.06 -13.98 -3.38
N GLY A 61 11.57 -13.16 -4.31
CA GLY A 61 10.16 -13.06 -4.66
C GLY A 61 9.43 -11.84 -4.10
N LYS A 62 10.11 -10.93 -3.38
CA LYS A 62 9.51 -9.74 -2.75
C LYS A 62 8.71 -8.88 -3.73
N SER A 63 9.35 -8.40 -4.79
CA SER A 63 8.71 -7.55 -5.81
C SER A 63 7.62 -8.31 -6.57
N THR A 64 7.78 -9.64 -6.75
CA THR A 64 6.74 -10.49 -7.36
C THR A 64 5.50 -10.56 -6.48
N PHE A 65 5.66 -10.76 -5.18
CA PHE A 65 4.56 -10.73 -4.21
C PHE A 65 3.86 -9.37 -4.21
N PHE A 66 4.62 -8.31 -4.11
CA PHE A 66 4.13 -6.94 -4.11
C PHE A 66 3.33 -6.62 -5.39
N ASN A 67 3.84 -7.05 -6.55
CA ASN A 67 3.16 -6.90 -7.83
C ASN A 67 1.88 -7.73 -7.94
N CYS A 68 1.80 -8.90 -7.29
CA CYS A 68 0.55 -9.67 -7.22
C CYS A 68 -0.51 -8.97 -6.35
N VAL A 69 -0.10 -8.47 -5.16
CA VAL A 69 -1.01 -7.76 -4.24
C VAL A 69 -1.56 -6.49 -4.86
N THR A 70 -0.74 -5.79 -5.67
CA THR A 70 -1.12 -4.53 -6.32
C THR A 70 -1.71 -4.70 -7.73
N GLY A 71 -1.93 -5.96 -8.18
CA GLY A 71 -2.60 -6.29 -9.45
C GLY A 71 -1.78 -6.10 -10.70
N VAL A 72 -0.47 -5.80 -10.58
CA VAL A 72 0.45 -5.71 -11.72
C VAL A 72 0.73 -7.09 -12.30
N LEU A 73 0.77 -8.12 -11.45
CA LEU A 73 0.94 -9.51 -11.85
C LEU A 73 -0.27 -10.35 -11.43
N ARG A 74 -0.74 -11.20 -12.34
CA ARG A 74 -1.79 -12.16 -12.02
C ARG A 74 -1.15 -13.44 -11.49
N PRO A 75 -1.55 -13.93 -10.29
CA PRO A 75 -1.04 -15.19 -9.76
C PRO A 75 -1.45 -16.38 -10.63
N THR A 76 -0.61 -17.42 -10.63
CA THR A 76 -0.89 -18.69 -11.32
C THR A 76 -1.94 -19.49 -10.54
N SER A 77 -1.90 -19.45 -9.20
CA SER A 77 -2.87 -20.08 -8.31
C SER A 77 -2.82 -19.41 -6.93
N GLY A 78 -3.79 -19.77 -6.08
CA GLY A 78 -3.97 -19.16 -4.77
C GLY A 78 -4.92 -17.99 -4.80
N ARG A 79 -5.12 -17.33 -3.66
CA ARG A 79 -6.04 -16.19 -3.51
C ARG A 79 -5.40 -15.04 -2.76
N ILE A 80 -5.88 -13.84 -3.04
CA ILE A 80 -5.57 -12.59 -2.34
C ILE A 80 -6.89 -11.99 -1.88
N LEU A 81 -7.03 -11.82 -0.58
CA LEU A 81 -8.24 -11.31 0.06
C LEU A 81 -7.93 -9.98 0.74
N LEU A 82 -8.73 -8.95 0.45
CA LEU A 82 -8.71 -7.65 1.12
C LEU A 82 -10.02 -7.51 1.92
N ASP A 83 -9.92 -7.39 3.23
CA ASP A 83 -11.10 -7.41 4.13
C ASP A 83 -12.06 -8.58 3.81
N GLY A 84 -11.51 -9.77 3.57
CA GLY A 84 -12.27 -10.96 3.22
C GLY A 84 -12.78 -11.02 1.78
N ASN A 85 -12.70 -9.93 1.02
CA ASN A 85 -13.13 -9.88 -0.38
C ASN A 85 -12.01 -10.36 -1.32
N ASP A 86 -12.34 -11.27 -2.23
CA ASP A 86 -11.37 -11.80 -3.21
C ASP A 86 -11.06 -10.75 -4.27
N ILE A 87 -9.79 -10.32 -4.31
CA ILE A 87 -9.23 -9.38 -5.29
C ILE A 87 -8.25 -10.04 -6.25
N THR A 88 -8.18 -11.36 -6.27
CA THR A 88 -7.20 -12.14 -7.02
C THR A 88 -7.23 -11.83 -8.51
N GLY A 89 -6.09 -11.38 -9.05
CA GLY A 89 -5.93 -11.09 -10.49
C GLY A 89 -6.76 -9.92 -11.01
N GLN A 90 -7.34 -9.11 -10.13
CA GLN A 90 -7.95 -7.84 -10.54
C GLN A 90 -6.88 -6.86 -11.05
N PRO A 91 -7.21 -6.01 -12.03
CA PRO A 91 -6.26 -5.02 -12.53
C PRO A 91 -6.02 -3.90 -11.50
N PRO A 92 -4.87 -3.18 -11.59
CA PRO A 92 -4.45 -2.19 -10.59
C PRO A 92 -5.49 -1.10 -10.29
N ASN A 93 -6.23 -0.66 -11.30
CA ASN A 93 -7.27 0.36 -11.12
C ASN A 93 -8.45 -0.12 -10.27
N LEU A 94 -8.81 -1.40 -10.30
CA LEU A 94 -9.84 -1.97 -9.42
C LEU A 94 -9.29 -2.21 -8.02
N ILE A 95 -8.05 -2.71 -7.91
CA ILE A 95 -7.37 -2.90 -6.61
C ILE A 95 -7.22 -1.56 -5.87
N SER A 96 -6.83 -0.50 -6.57
CA SER A 96 -6.78 0.83 -5.98
C SER A 96 -8.15 1.29 -5.45
N ARG A 97 -9.23 1.04 -6.19
CA ARG A 97 -10.60 1.34 -5.75
C ARG A 97 -11.04 0.49 -4.56
N SER A 98 -10.55 -0.74 -4.45
CA SER A 98 -10.84 -1.61 -3.30
C SER A 98 -10.14 -1.15 -2.03
N GLY A 99 -9.14 -0.27 -2.11
CA GLY A 99 -8.50 0.34 -0.94
C GLY A 99 -7.02 -0.02 -0.76
N ILE A 100 -6.33 -0.53 -1.79
CA ILE A 100 -4.87 -0.67 -1.78
C ILE A 100 -4.27 0.47 -2.59
N ALA A 101 -3.41 1.28 -1.95
CA ALA A 101 -2.57 2.25 -2.67
C ALA A 101 -1.11 1.76 -2.71
N ARG A 102 -0.41 2.13 -3.77
CA ARG A 102 1.02 1.81 -3.96
C ARG A 102 1.80 3.09 -4.26
N SER A 103 2.93 3.29 -3.58
CA SER A 103 3.98 4.18 -4.07
C SER A 103 4.84 3.44 -5.08
N TYR A 104 5.24 4.08 -6.17
CA TYR A 104 6.06 3.47 -7.22
C TYR A 104 7.53 3.86 -7.03
N GLN A 105 8.48 2.96 -7.41
CA GLN A 105 9.93 3.23 -7.40
C GLN A 105 10.33 4.35 -8.37
N ILE A 106 9.57 4.55 -9.46
CA ILE A 106 9.78 5.63 -10.42
C ILE A 106 8.79 6.73 -10.07
N THR A 107 9.30 7.93 -9.85
CA THR A 107 8.54 9.12 -9.49
C THR A 107 7.44 9.39 -10.51
N ASN A 108 6.21 9.00 -10.19
CA ASN A 108 5.01 9.21 -11.03
C ASN A 108 4.29 10.51 -10.66
N ILE A 109 5.06 11.58 -10.44
CA ILE A 109 4.53 12.93 -10.25
C ILE A 109 4.39 13.64 -11.58
N LEU A 110 3.49 14.59 -11.63
CA LEU A 110 3.35 15.53 -12.74
C LEU A 110 4.28 16.72 -12.46
N PRO A 111 5.50 16.78 -13.06
CA PRO A 111 6.54 17.74 -12.64
C PRO A 111 6.14 19.18 -12.91
N ASN A 112 5.33 19.42 -13.93
CA ASN A 112 4.86 20.75 -14.35
C ASN A 112 3.53 21.17 -13.70
N ALA A 113 2.97 20.32 -12.82
CA ALA A 113 1.81 20.66 -12.00
C ALA A 113 2.28 21.07 -10.59
N THR A 114 1.42 21.80 -9.88
CA THR A 114 1.70 22.12 -8.47
C THR A 114 1.65 20.86 -7.60
N VAL A 115 2.25 20.95 -6.41
CA VAL A 115 2.21 19.91 -5.39
C VAL A 115 0.77 19.59 -5.03
N LEU A 116 -0.08 20.59 -4.84
CA LEU A 116 -1.51 20.42 -4.57
C LEU A 116 -2.24 19.74 -5.73
N GLU A 117 -1.96 20.13 -6.97
CA GLU A 117 -2.65 19.57 -8.14
C GLU A 117 -2.33 18.08 -8.32
N ASN A 118 -1.09 17.65 -8.07
CA ASN A 118 -0.72 16.25 -8.08
C ASN A 118 -1.60 15.42 -7.11
N VAL A 119 -1.77 15.88 -5.89
CA VAL A 119 -2.54 15.20 -4.85
C VAL A 119 -4.05 15.29 -5.15
N ARG A 120 -4.53 16.45 -5.64
CA ARG A 120 -5.93 16.67 -5.99
C ARG A 120 -6.42 15.70 -7.07
N ILE A 121 -5.60 15.43 -8.09
CA ILE A 121 -5.93 14.45 -9.16
C ILE A 121 -6.15 13.07 -8.55
N ALA A 122 -5.30 12.65 -7.61
CA ALA A 122 -5.44 11.36 -6.92
C ALA A 122 -6.71 11.31 -6.05
N ALA A 123 -6.99 12.35 -5.27
CA ALA A 123 -8.22 12.46 -4.47
C ALA A 123 -9.49 12.35 -5.32
N GLN A 124 -9.44 12.86 -6.56
CA GLN A 124 -10.58 12.79 -7.49
C GLN A 124 -10.81 11.38 -8.04
N SER A 125 -9.76 10.53 -8.13
CA SER A 125 -9.82 9.22 -8.81
C SER A 125 -10.80 8.22 -8.17
N ARG A 126 -11.12 8.36 -6.88
CA ARG A 126 -12.06 7.48 -6.16
C ARG A 126 -13.54 7.81 -6.41
N ARG A 127 -13.85 8.96 -6.96
CA ARG A 127 -15.25 9.29 -7.27
C ARG A 127 -15.74 8.54 -8.50
N HIS A 128 -16.78 7.73 -8.32
CA HIS A 128 -17.47 7.06 -9.39
C HIS A 128 -18.22 8.08 -10.26
N GLY A 129 -17.94 8.09 -11.55
CA GLY A 129 -18.75 8.69 -12.57
C GLY A 129 -18.21 9.96 -13.19
N TRP A 130 -18.05 9.89 -14.49
CA TRP A 130 -18.04 11.01 -15.40
C TRP A 130 -19.38 11.77 -15.29
N SER A 131 -19.54 12.57 -14.25
CA SER A 131 -20.61 13.54 -14.22
C SER A 131 -20.05 14.88 -14.71
N MET A 132 -20.06 15.07 -16.03
CA MET A 132 -19.74 16.35 -16.66
C MET A 132 -20.66 17.50 -16.20
N PHE A 133 -21.72 17.18 -15.42
CA PHE A 133 -22.75 18.13 -14.98
C PHE A 133 -22.80 18.32 -13.47
N ARG A 134 -21.82 17.84 -12.70
CA ARG A 134 -21.84 18.00 -11.25
C ARG A 134 -21.18 19.31 -10.82
N HIS A 135 -21.96 20.11 -10.13
CA HIS A 135 -21.73 21.47 -9.67
C HIS A 135 -20.38 21.70 -8.96
N TYR A 136 -19.78 22.88 -9.18
CA TYR A 136 -18.63 23.51 -8.55
C TYR A 136 -18.50 23.30 -7.01
N ARG A 137 -19.59 23.15 -6.26
CA ARG A 137 -19.57 22.82 -4.82
C ARG A 137 -19.04 21.43 -4.47
N SER A 138 -18.81 20.56 -5.45
CA SER A 138 -18.26 19.21 -5.27
C SER A 138 -16.72 19.20 -5.20
N PHE A 139 -16.06 20.32 -5.42
CA PHE A 139 -14.59 20.42 -5.43
C PHE A 139 -14.02 20.75 -4.04
N GLY A 140 -14.78 21.34 -3.14
CA GLY A 140 -14.30 21.72 -1.81
C GLY A 140 -13.75 20.51 -1.01
N ASP A 141 -14.48 19.43 -0.95
CA ASP A 141 -14.08 18.22 -0.24
C ASP A 141 -12.88 17.48 -0.89
N ILE A 142 -12.67 17.62 -2.21
CA ILE A 142 -11.49 17.08 -2.90
C ILE A 142 -10.25 17.90 -2.52
N ILE A 143 -10.38 19.22 -2.47
CA ILE A 143 -9.30 20.11 -2.07
C ILE A 143 -8.94 19.87 -0.60
N GLU A 144 -9.94 19.81 0.30
CA GLU A 144 -9.72 19.51 1.72
C GLU A 144 -8.98 18.18 1.92
N LYS A 145 -9.34 17.13 1.16
CA LYS A 145 -8.63 15.84 1.20
C LYS A 145 -7.20 15.96 0.71
N ALA A 146 -6.97 16.71 -0.37
CA ALA A 146 -5.63 16.93 -0.90
C ALA A 146 -4.76 17.71 0.10
N GLU A 147 -5.30 18.76 0.70
CA GLU A 147 -4.62 19.57 1.72
C GLU A 147 -4.30 18.72 2.98
N ALA A 148 -5.25 17.90 3.44
CA ALA A 148 -5.01 16.97 4.55
C ALA A 148 -3.91 15.96 4.24
N ALA A 149 -3.89 15.40 3.03
CA ALA A 149 -2.81 14.50 2.61
C ALA A 149 -1.45 15.22 2.55
N LEU A 150 -1.40 16.45 2.02
CA LEU A 150 -0.17 17.28 2.03
C LEU A 150 0.30 17.60 3.43
N ALA A 151 -0.61 17.91 4.34
CA ALA A 151 -0.27 18.16 5.75
C ALA A 151 0.31 16.89 6.41
N ALA A 152 -0.27 15.72 6.13
CA ALA A 152 0.21 14.43 6.64
C ALA A 152 1.66 14.14 6.21
N VAL A 153 2.04 14.52 4.97
CA VAL A 153 3.39 14.29 4.43
C VAL A 153 4.34 15.48 4.59
N GLY A 154 3.90 16.57 5.27
CA GLY A 154 4.74 17.72 5.57
C GLY A 154 4.97 18.68 4.41
N LEU A 155 4.12 18.65 3.38
CA LEU A 155 4.25 19.48 2.17
C LEU A 155 3.20 20.58 2.06
N ALA A 156 2.41 20.85 3.10
CA ALA A 156 1.35 21.86 3.06
C ALA A 156 1.87 23.27 2.70
N ALA A 157 3.04 23.65 3.20
CA ALA A 157 3.64 24.95 2.91
C ALA A 157 4.12 25.12 1.44
N LYS A 158 4.23 24.00 0.70
CA LYS A 158 4.70 23.95 -0.69
C LYS A 158 3.59 23.63 -1.68
N ALA A 159 2.32 23.74 -1.26
CA ALA A 159 1.15 23.36 -2.05
C ALA A 159 1.13 24.00 -3.45
N ASP A 160 1.53 25.27 -3.56
CA ASP A 160 1.53 26.06 -4.81
C ASP A 160 2.84 25.96 -5.61
N GLU A 161 3.86 25.31 -5.07
CA GLU A 161 5.13 25.09 -5.79
C GLU A 161 4.95 24.04 -6.89
N LEU A 162 5.75 24.13 -7.95
CA LEU A 162 5.83 23.07 -8.96
C LEU A 162 6.49 21.85 -8.36
N ALA A 163 5.97 20.66 -8.65
CA ALA A 163 6.53 19.40 -8.14
C ALA A 163 7.98 19.17 -8.59
N SER A 164 8.38 19.72 -9.75
CA SER A 164 9.76 19.71 -10.23
C SER A 164 10.76 20.47 -9.35
N ASN A 165 10.30 21.39 -8.50
CA ASN A 165 11.15 22.19 -7.60
C ASN A 165 11.43 21.51 -6.27
N LEU A 166 10.75 20.39 -5.99
CA LEU A 166 10.93 19.62 -4.78
C LEU A 166 12.27 18.86 -4.81
N SER A 167 12.93 18.75 -3.65
CA SER A 167 14.05 17.82 -3.46
C SER A 167 13.60 16.37 -3.67
N HIS A 168 14.55 15.44 -3.85
CA HIS A 168 14.25 14.02 -4.04
C HIS A 168 13.43 13.43 -2.87
N GLY A 169 13.78 13.72 -1.63
CA GLY A 169 13.02 13.30 -0.46
C GLY A 169 11.61 13.90 -0.41
N GLU A 170 11.44 15.18 -0.78
CA GLU A 170 10.13 15.80 -0.86
C GLU A 170 9.26 15.25 -1.98
N GLN A 171 9.86 14.91 -3.13
CA GLN A 171 9.15 14.20 -4.22
C GLN A 171 8.63 12.85 -3.73
N ARG A 172 9.43 12.12 -2.95
CA ARG A 172 9.01 10.86 -2.34
C ARG A 172 7.87 11.04 -1.33
N ASN A 173 7.95 12.08 -0.51
CA ASN A 173 6.86 12.44 0.39
C ASN A 173 5.59 12.80 -0.40
N LEU A 174 5.72 13.51 -1.53
CA LEU A 174 4.60 13.82 -2.41
C LEU A 174 3.95 12.53 -2.98
N GLU A 175 4.73 11.54 -3.38
CA GLU A 175 4.20 10.23 -3.83
C GLU A 175 3.38 9.54 -2.73
N ILE A 176 3.87 9.57 -1.51
CA ILE A 176 3.11 9.06 -0.35
C ILE A 176 1.83 9.87 -0.17
N GLY A 177 1.88 11.20 -0.28
CA GLY A 177 0.71 12.08 -0.22
C GLY A 177 -0.33 11.78 -1.30
N ILE A 178 0.12 11.53 -2.54
CA ILE A 178 -0.74 11.10 -3.66
C ILE A 178 -1.44 9.78 -3.32
N ALA A 179 -0.71 8.82 -2.76
CA ALA A 179 -1.28 7.54 -2.34
C ALA A 179 -2.29 7.71 -1.19
N LEU A 180 -1.97 8.53 -0.18
CA LEU A 180 -2.86 8.82 0.96
C LEU A 180 -4.17 9.51 0.54
N ALA A 181 -4.12 10.40 -0.45
CA ALA A 181 -5.30 11.10 -0.96
C ALA A 181 -6.35 10.14 -1.57
N THR A 182 -5.97 8.92 -1.88
CA THR A 182 -6.92 7.87 -2.28
C THR A 182 -7.60 7.18 -1.09
N GLU A 183 -7.36 7.60 0.15
CA GLU A 183 -7.91 7.05 1.40
C GLU A 183 -7.80 5.50 1.44
N PRO A 184 -6.59 4.93 1.34
CA PRO A 184 -6.41 3.50 1.28
C PRO A 184 -6.63 2.84 2.65
N GLN A 185 -6.97 1.55 2.65
CA GLN A 185 -6.94 0.69 3.84
C GLN A 185 -5.56 0.05 4.04
N LEU A 186 -4.83 -0.17 2.93
CA LEU A 186 -3.49 -0.70 2.89
C LEU A 186 -2.62 0.15 1.97
N LEU A 187 -1.55 0.72 2.52
CA LEU A 187 -0.53 1.44 1.78
C LEU A 187 0.67 0.52 1.53
N CYS A 188 0.99 0.32 0.27
CA CYS A 188 2.12 -0.49 -0.18
C CYS A 188 3.29 0.42 -0.56
N LEU A 189 4.41 0.34 0.17
CA LEU A 189 5.64 1.12 -0.04
C LEU A 189 6.76 0.21 -0.57
N ASP A 190 7.27 0.51 -1.75
CA ASP A 190 8.33 -0.26 -2.41
C ASP A 190 9.65 0.53 -2.33
N GLU A 191 10.56 0.09 -1.45
CA GLU A 191 11.85 0.71 -1.16
C GLU A 191 11.74 2.25 -1.00
N PRO A 192 10.92 2.74 -0.04
CA PRO A 192 10.62 4.17 0.06
C PRO A 192 11.83 5.04 0.39
N THR A 193 12.93 4.45 0.85
CA THR A 193 14.16 5.17 1.24
C THR A 193 15.31 4.97 0.24
N ALA A 194 15.08 4.29 -0.88
CA ALA A 194 16.12 4.04 -1.87
C ALA A 194 16.72 5.34 -2.42
N GLY A 195 18.04 5.45 -2.39
CA GLY A 195 18.79 6.61 -2.89
C GLY A 195 18.78 7.84 -1.98
N MET A 196 18.23 7.75 -0.79
CA MET A 196 18.18 8.82 0.20
C MET A 196 19.44 8.91 1.06
N SER A 197 19.76 10.11 1.51
CA SER A 197 20.73 10.32 2.59
C SER A 197 20.20 9.76 3.93
N ALA A 198 21.07 9.57 4.91
CA ALA A 198 20.68 9.11 6.25
C ALA A 198 19.64 10.03 6.92
N ALA A 199 19.74 11.34 6.73
CA ALA A 199 18.77 12.31 7.25
C ALA A 199 17.39 12.14 6.59
N GLU A 200 17.32 12.07 5.26
CA GLU A 200 16.08 11.87 4.53
C GLU A 200 15.44 10.52 4.86
N THR A 201 16.24 9.46 5.04
CA THR A 201 15.77 8.13 5.49
C THR A 201 15.10 8.22 6.86
N GLN A 202 15.71 8.98 7.79
CA GLN A 202 15.16 9.19 9.13
C GLN A 202 13.82 9.95 9.07
N ASP A 203 13.75 11.02 8.26
CA ASP A 203 12.54 11.81 8.09
C ASP A 203 11.40 10.98 7.47
N THR A 204 11.71 10.19 6.43
CA THR A 204 10.76 9.27 5.81
C THR A 204 10.29 8.19 6.79
N SER A 205 11.19 7.65 7.62
CA SER A 205 10.82 6.69 8.66
C SER A 205 9.86 7.28 9.69
N GLN A 206 10.09 8.52 10.11
CA GLN A 206 9.19 9.23 11.03
C GLN A 206 7.84 9.52 10.37
N LEU A 207 7.84 9.87 9.08
CA LEU A 207 6.61 10.03 8.30
C LEU A 207 5.82 8.70 8.28
N VAL A 208 6.45 7.59 7.90
CA VAL A 208 5.78 6.27 7.84
C VAL A 208 5.21 5.88 9.21
N ARG A 209 5.94 6.08 10.30
CA ARG A 209 5.42 5.84 11.66
C ARG A 209 4.22 6.72 12.02
N ARG A 210 4.23 7.99 11.55
CA ARG A 210 3.14 8.92 11.83
C ARG A 210 1.85 8.50 11.12
N ILE A 211 1.93 8.14 9.83
CA ILE A 211 0.77 7.71 9.05
C ILE A 211 0.28 6.31 9.45
N ALA A 212 1.15 5.45 9.96
CA ALA A 212 0.79 4.10 10.38
C ALA A 212 -0.13 4.05 11.61
N LYS A 213 -0.29 5.16 12.34
CA LYS A 213 -1.23 5.22 13.48
C LYS A 213 -2.68 4.95 13.07
N ASP A 214 -3.02 5.34 11.83
CA ASP A 214 -4.37 5.26 11.28
C ASP A 214 -4.45 4.39 10.02
N LEU A 215 -3.33 3.77 9.61
CA LEU A 215 -3.22 3.08 8.32
C LEU A 215 -2.39 1.80 8.44
N THR A 216 -2.82 0.76 7.74
CA THR A 216 -2.03 -0.46 7.57
C THR A 216 -0.98 -0.24 6.48
N ILE A 217 0.26 -0.66 6.73
CA ILE A 217 1.37 -0.46 5.79
C ILE A 217 2.05 -1.79 5.48
N LEU A 218 2.25 -2.05 4.20
CA LEU A 218 3.12 -3.10 3.69
C LEU A 218 4.34 -2.43 3.06
N ILE A 219 5.52 -2.71 3.60
CA ILE A 219 6.78 -2.15 3.11
C ILE A 219 7.71 -3.25 2.60
N VAL A 220 8.30 -3.06 1.43
CA VAL A 220 9.44 -3.85 0.96
C VAL A 220 10.69 -3.01 1.13
N GLU A 221 11.66 -3.51 1.87
CA GLU A 221 12.92 -2.80 2.14
C GLU A 221 14.10 -3.78 2.21
N HIS A 222 15.28 -3.25 1.95
CA HIS A 222 16.53 -3.98 2.07
C HIS A 222 17.43 -3.43 3.21
N ASP A 223 17.14 -2.23 3.71
CA ASP A 223 17.82 -1.67 4.89
C ASP A 223 17.28 -2.31 6.17
N MET A 224 18.08 -3.22 6.72
CA MET A 224 17.72 -3.95 7.95
C MET A 224 17.59 -3.03 9.16
N GLN A 225 18.37 -1.95 9.26
CA GLN A 225 18.29 -1.03 10.41
C GLN A 225 16.96 -0.27 10.39
N LEU A 226 16.57 0.20 9.21
CA LEU A 226 15.28 0.83 8.99
C LEU A 226 14.14 -0.12 9.37
N VAL A 227 14.15 -1.34 8.81
CA VAL A 227 13.08 -2.33 9.03
C VAL A 227 12.96 -2.71 10.51
N MET A 228 14.09 -3.00 11.17
CA MET A 228 14.09 -3.33 12.60
C MET A 228 13.58 -2.20 13.49
N GLY A 229 13.80 -0.96 13.07
CA GLY A 229 13.31 0.21 13.78
C GLY A 229 11.86 0.59 13.48
N LEU A 230 11.28 0.14 12.37
CA LEU A 230 9.99 0.63 11.86
C LEU A 230 8.87 -0.41 11.93
N ALA A 231 9.15 -1.67 11.59
CA ALA A 231 8.13 -2.70 11.41
C ALA A 231 7.62 -3.27 12.74
N ASP A 232 6.32 -3.57 12.80
CA ASP A 232 5.73 -4.35 13.89
C ASP A 232 5.99 -5.85 13.68
N ARG A 233 5.93 -6.31 12.43
CA ARG A 233 6.24 -7.69 12.04
C ARG A 233 7.00 -7.71 10.72
N ILE A 234 7.86 -8.71 10.60
CA ILE A 234 8.71 -8.93 9.44
C ILE A 234 8.42 -10.31 8.86
N SER A 235 8.26 -10.40 7.54
CA SER A 235 8.21 -11.64 6.78
C SER A 235 9.48 -11.74 5.93
N VAL A 236 10.28 -12.74 6.19
CA VAL A 236 11.53 -12.99 5.46
C VAL A 236 11.26 -13.91 4.29
N PHE A 237 11.45 -13.43 3.07
CA PHE A 237 11.30 -14.21 1.84
C PHE A 237 12.63 -14.82 1.43
N HIS A 238 12.60 -16.08 0.98
CA HIS A 238 13.73 -16.78 0.44
C HIS A 238 13.26 -17.81 -0.60
N HIS A 239 13.81 -17.75 -1.81
CA HIS A 239 13.45 -18.66 -2.92
C HIS A 239 11.95 -18.80 -3.17
N GLY A 240 11.20 -17.70 -3.06
CA GLY A 240 9.76 -17.67 -3.31
C GLY A 240 8.90 -18.23 -2.18
N GLU A 241 9.46 -18.46 -1.00
CA GLU A 241 8.76 -18.95 0.20
C GLU A 241 8.99 -18.00 1.39
N ILE A 242 8.14 -18.09 2.42
CA ILE A 242 8.36 -17.41 3.70
C ILE A 242 9.27 -18.28 4.56
N LEU A 243 10.50 -17.82 4.76
CA LEU A 243 11.51 -18.49 5.58
C LEU A 243 11.23 -18.35 7.07
N ALA A 244 10.84 -17.16 7.50
CA ALA A 244 10.53 -16.81 8.88
C ALA A 244 9.56 -15.62 8.93
N GLU A 245 8.77 -15.55 10.00
CA GLU A 245 7.83 -14.46 10.25
C GLU A 245 7.74 -14.18 11.75
N GLY A 246 7.87 -12.91 12.15
CA GLY A 246 7.80 -12.53 13.55
C GLY A 246 8.08 -11.05 13.78
N PRO A 247 8.04 -10.60 15.05
CA PRO A 247 8.49 -9.26 15.41
C PRO A 247 10.01 -9.10 15.16
N PRO A 248 10.51 -7.85 15.02
CA PRO A 248 11.91 -7.58 14.70
C PRO A 248 12.93 -8.33 15.58
N ALA A 249 12.70 -8.40 16.89
CA ALA A 249 13.62 -9.07 17.83
C ALA A 249 13.76 -10.58 17.55
N GLU A 250 12.69 -11.27 17.18
CA GLU A 250 12.71 -12.68 16.81
C GLU A 250 13.44 -12.91 15.48
N ILE A 251 13.21 -12.04 14.49
CA ILE A 251 13.85 -12.15 13.19
C ILE A 251 15.36 -11.90 13.31
N GLN A 252 15.78 -10.92 14.12
CA GLN A 252 17.18 -10.59 14.34
C GLN A 252 17.98 -11.74 14.95
N SER A 253 17.35 -12.54 15.82
CA SER A 253 17.98 -13.69 16.48
C SER A 253 17.77 -15.02 15.75
N ASN A 254 17.05 -15.04 14.64
CA ASN A 254 16.71 -16.27 13.93
C ASN A 254 17.92 -16.81 13.16
N ALA A 255 18.43 -17.99 13.56
CA ALA A 255 19.63 -18.60 12.95
C ALA A 255 19.48 -18.83 11.43
N ARG A 256 18.28 -19.24 10.95
CA ARG A 256 18.02 -19.46 9.51
C ARG A 256 18.07 -18.15 8.72
N VAL A 257 17.58 -17.06 9.31
CA VAL A 257 17.63 -15.72 8.70
C VAL A 257 19.07 -15.25 8.61
N LEU A 258 19.82 -15.35 9.71
CA LEU A 258 21.24 -14.98 9.76
C LEU A 258 22.06 -15.76 8.72
N GLU A 259 21.82 -17.06 8.56
CA GLU A 259 22.51 -17.89 7.56
C GLU A 259 22.28 -17.39 6.13
N VAL A 260 21.07 -16.97 5.79
CA VAL A 260 20.72 -16.45 4.45
C VAL A 260 21.43 -15.11 4.17
N TYR A 261 21.51 -14.23 5.17
CA TYR A 261 22.14 -12.91 5.02
C TYR A 261 23.66 -12.93 5.15
N LEU A 262 24.25 -13.91 5.85
CA LEU A 262 25.72 -14.05 5.97
C LEU A 262 26.34 -14.74 4.75
N LYS A 263 25.57 -15.44 3.94
CA LYS A 263 26.03 -16.14 2.73
C LYS A 263 25.88 -15.31 1.45
N THR A 264 25.29 -14.12 1.54
CA THR A 264 25.12 -13.20 0.41
C THR A 264 26.14 -12.09 0.47
#